data_b787782d2a72e060aa9ac52c4e9f7fb7
#
_entry.id   b787782d2a72e060aa9ac52c4e9f7fb7
#
_cell.length_a   1.000
_cell.length_b   1.000
_cell.length_c   1.000
_cell.angle_alpha   90.00
_cell.angle_beta   90.00
_cell.angle_gamma   90.00
#
_symmetry.space_group_name_H-M   'P 1'
#
loop_
_entity.id
_entity.type
_entity.pdbx_description
1 polymer ?
#
loop_
_entity_poly.entity_id
_entity_poly.type
_entity_poly.pdbx_seq_one_letter_code
_entity_poly.pdbx_strand_id
1 'polypeptide(L)'
;MRLSALDVELVAVARDHGVTALLGMARIGACLAWIPYLSPGVMPAKMTRTVVTMMVLIGLWPSTAGAMVPPDIVSTAGVVLREVLIGSAIGLVVALPFHIFHGMGAIVDNQRGAGIGAMLDPVSGVEATETSNLLQLMSVVVFLVTDGMIVLLEVIQDSYLLIPMGGAMTLDLARVQDFAGVLLAGAVRMALPVLLLLFLVEVLLGVLSRFAQQMNPFSISLAVKSYIAFIALLFYLMPTLAQHVPLIRDSTDALQMLMAAPQ
;
A
#
# COMPACT_ATOMS: atom_id res chain seq x y z
N MET A 1 26.72 -44.91 11.40
CA MET A 1 27.25 -44.11 10.27
C MET A 1 27.66 -42.76 10.89
N ARG A 2 28.95 -42.52 11.15
CA ARG A 2 29.45 -41.26 11.71
C ARG A 2 29.55 -40.27 10.56
N LEU A 3 28.74 -39.23 10.58
CA LEU A 3 28.88 -38.07 9.68
C LEU A 3 30.31 -37.53 9.82
N SER A 4 31.01 -37.30 8.71
CA SER A 4 32.34 -36.69 8.75
C SER A 4 32.23 -35.23 9.28
N ALA A 5 33.29 -34.69 9.83
CA ALA A 5 33.30 -33.31 10.31
C ALA A 5 32.90 -32.31 9.19
N LEU A 6 33.29 -32.63 7.94
CA LEU A 6 32.90 -31.88 6.74
C LEU A 6 31.38 -31.90 6.48
N ASP A 7 30.71 -33.05 6.71
CA ASP A 7 29.25 -33.15 6.51
C ASP A 7 28.50 -32.33 7.54
N VAL A 8 28.99 -32.28 8.78
CA VAL A 8 28.37 -31.45 9.85
C VAL A 8 28.53 -29.95 9.56
N GLU A 9 29.69 -29.54 9.07
CA GLU A 9 29.99 -28.17 8.71
C GLU A 9 29.16 -27.72 7.49
N LEU A 10 29.03 -28.54 6.47
CA LEU A 10 28.19 -28.31 5.30
C LEU A 10 26.70 -28.17 5.68
N VAL A 11 26.18 -29.00 6.57
CA VAL A 11 24.81 -28.92 7.05
C VAL A 11 24.59 -27.66 7.85
N ALA A 12 25.54 -27.23 8.69
CA ALA A 12 25.45 -25.98 9.45
C ALA A 12 25.39 -24.75 8.51
N VAL A 13 26.29 -24.67 7.54
CA VAL A 13 26.32 -23.58 6.53
C VAL A 13 25.03 -23.55 5.71
N ALA A 14 24.55 -24.70 5.25
CA ALA A 14 23.29 -24.77 4.49
C ALA A 14 22.08 -24.35 5.34
N ARG A 15 22.07 -24.71 6.64
CA ARG A 15 21.04 -24.27 7.58
C ARG A 15 21.08 -22.76 7.75
N ASP A 16 22.24 -22.16 7.98
CA ASP A 16 22.37 -20.72 8.25
C ASP A 16 21.97 -19.89 7.02
N HIS A 17 22.38 -20.30 5.83
CA HIS A 17 21.90 -19.67 4.60
C HIS A 17 20.41 -19.86 4.37
N GLY A 18 19.87 -21.02 4.68
CA GLY A 18 18.43 -21.32 4.56
C GLY A 18 17.60 -20.46 5.51
N VAL A 19 18.02 -20.29 6.75
CA VAL A 19 17.33 -19.43 7.73
C VAL A 19 17.46 -17.96 7.35
N THR A 20 18.62 -17.50 6.92
CA THR A 20 18.82 -16.13 6.42
C THR A 20 17.91 -15.84 5.22
N ALA A 21 17.78 -16.76 4.28
CA ALA A 21 16.88 -16.64 3.15
C ALA A 21 15.41 -16.57 3.60
N LEU A 22 15.00 -17.42 4.55
CA LEU A 22 13.65 -17.41 5.10
C LEU A 22 13.31 -16.06 5.77
N LEU A 23 14.22 -15.53 6.59
CA LEU A 23 14.04 -14.24 7.26
C LEU A 23 13.97 -13.09 6.25
N GLY A 24 14.84 -13.08 5.25
CA GLY A 24 14.81 -12.11 4.16
C GLY A 24 13.51 -12.16 3.36
N MET A 25 13.07 -13.37 2.99
CA MET A 25 11.77 -13.56 2.31
C MET A 25 10.59 -13.11 3.17
N ALA A 26 10.64 -13.30 4.47
CA ALA A 26 9.58 -12.88 5.37
C ALA A 26 9.43 -11.34 5.37
N ARG A 27 10.53 -10.57 5.51
CA ARG A 27 10.50 -9.11 5.49
C ARG A 27 10.10 -8.56 4.12
N ILE A 28 10.78 -9.00 3.05
CA ILE A 28 10.52 -8.54 1.69
C ILE A 28 9.10 -8.91 1.25
N GLY A 29 8.69 -10.16 1.48
CA GLY A 29 7.36 -10.64 1.11
C GLY A 29 6.24 -9.90 1.84
N ALA A 30 6.42 -9.60 3.13
CA ALA A 30 5.47 -8.82 3.90
C ALA A 30 5.41 -7.36 3.41
N CYS A 31 6.54 -6.75 3.04
CA CYS A 31 6.58 -5.42 2.45
C CYS A 31 5.83 -5.38 1.11
N LEU A 32 6.16 -6.29 0.20
CA LEU A 32 5.55 -6.37 -1.13
C LEU A 32 4.05 -6.71 -1.11
N ALA A 33 3.56 -7.34 -0.03
CA ALA A 33 2.15 -7.69 0.10
C ALA A 33 1.21 -6.48 0.22
N TRP A 34 1.71 -5.35 0.72
CA TRP A 34 0.95 -4.09 0.84
C TRP A 34 0.88 -3.28 -0.45
N ILE A 35 1.73 -3.59 -1.41
CA ILE A 35 1.84 -2.82 -2.65
C ILE A 35 0.73 -3.25 -3.63
N PRO A 36 -0.15 -2.33 -4.08
CA PRO A 36 -1.35 -2.68 -4.84
C PRO A 36 -1.08 -3.45 -6.13
N TYR A 37 -0.03 -3.09 -6.87
CA TYR A 37 0.30 -3.74 -8.15
C TYR A 37 0.92 -5.13 -8.01
N LEU A 38 1.31 -5.53 -6.79
CA LEU A 38 1.74 -6.89 -6.44
C LEU A 38 0.66 -7.66 -5.69
N SER A 39 -0.53 -7.07 -5.52
CA SER A 39 -1.67 -7.69 -4.84
C SER A 39 -2.24 -8.87 -5.65
N PRO A 40 -2.99 -9.78 -5.00
CA PRO A 40 -3.60 -10.94 -5.66
C PRO A 40 -4.56 -10.59 -6.80
N GLY A 41 -5.14 -9.39 -6.79
CA GLY A 41 -6.04 -8.92 -7.85
C GLY A 41 -5.32 -8.57 -9.15
N VAL A 42 -4.06 -8.14 -9.07
CA VAL A 42 -3.24 -7.77 -10.23
C VAL A 42 -2.31 -8.92 -10.64
N MET A 43 -1.72 -9.60 -9.65
CA MET A 43 -0.88 -10.78 -9.87
C MET A 43 -1.56 -12.04 -9.31
N PRO A 44 -2.35 -12.75 -10.09
CA PRO A 44 -3.19 -13.86 -9.61
C PRO A 44 -2.39 -15.07 -9.14
N ALA A 45 -1.18 -15.28 -9.62
CA ALA A 45 -0.38 -16.43 -9.25
C ALA A 45 0.42 -16.17 -7.97
N LYS A 46 0.15 -16.95 -6.91
CA LYS A 46 1.01 -16.97 -5.70
C LYS A 46 2.49 -17.21 -6.06
N MET A 47 2.74 -18.03 -7.08
CA MET A 47 4.07 -18.29 -7.61
C MET A 47 4.78 -17.04 -8.12
N THR A 48 4.09 -16.15 -8.84
CA THR A 48 4.70 -14.92 -9.38
C THR A 48 5.20 -14.00 -8.26
N ARG A 49 4.42 -13.83 -7.20
CA ARG A 49 4.85 -13.04 -6.03
C ARG A 49 6.03 -13.66 -5.30
N THR A 50 6.05 -14.98 -5.16
CA THR A 50 7.18 -15.70 -4.56
C THR A 50 8.44 -15.53 -5.39
N VAL A 51 8.33 -15.60 -6.73
CA VAL A 51 9.46 -15.38 -7.64
C VAL A 51 9.99 -13.96 -7.53
N VAL A 52 9.10 -12.94 -7.54
CA VAL A 52 9.50 -11.55 -7.37
C VAL A 52 10.20 -11.34 -6.02
N THR A 53 9.65 -11.88 -4.93
CA THR A 53 10.27 -11.81 -3.60
C THR A 53 11.66 -12.47 -3.59
N MET A 54 11.82 -13.63 -4.24
CA MET A 54 13.10 -14.30 -4.38
C MET A 54 14.10 -13.49 -5.21
N MET A 55 13.66 -12.88 -6.32
CA MET A 55 14.55 -12.06 -7.16
C MET A 55 15.05 -10.82 -6.39
N VAL A 56 14.16 -10.17 -5.64
CA VAL A 56 14.54 -9.04 -4.77
C VAL A 56 15.51 -9.50 -3.67
N LEU A 57 15.25 -10.65 -3.05
CA LEU A 57 16.14 -11.20 -2.02
C LEU A 57 17.54 -11.51 -2.58
N ILE A 58 17.63 -12.09 -3.77
CA ILE A 58 18.92 -12.39 -4.42
C ILE A 58 19.68 -11.09 -4.70
N GLY A 59 18.99 -10.05 -5.18
CA GLY A 59 19.60 -8.75 -5.44
C GLY A 59 20.09 -8.04 -4.17
N LEU A 60 19.39 -8.22 -3.04
CA LEU A 60 19.73 -7.62 -1.75
C LEU A 60 20.55 -8.56 -0.84
N TRP A 61 20.98 -9.72 -1.33
CA TRP A 61 21.69 -10.73 -0.53
C TRP A 61 22.90 -10.19 0.25
N PRO A 62 23.74 -9.31 -0.31
CA PRO A 62 24.85 -8.72 0.45
C PRO A 62 24.43 -7.96 1.68
N SER A 63 23.28 -7.28 1.63
CA SER A 63 22.74 -6.51 2.76
C SER A 63 22.09 -7.40 3.83
N THR A 64 21.72 -8.63 3.48
CA THR A 64 21.15 -9.61 4.40
C THR A 64 22.19 -10.51 5.05
N ALA A 65 23.44 -10.47 4.58
CA ALA A 65 24.53 -11.25 5.11
C ALA A 65 24.86 -10.83 6.55
N GLY A 66 24.96 -11.80 7.47
CA GLY A 66 25.23 -11.52 8.90
C GLY A 66 24.00 -11.61 9.79
N ALA A 67 22.90 -12.20 9.31
CA ALA A 67 21.74 -12.51 10.14
C ALA A 67 22.13 -13.36 11.35
N MET A 68 21.69 -12.97 12.55
CA MET A 68 21.77 -13.83 13.72
C MET A 68 20.79 -14.99 13.57
N VAL A 69 21.31 -16.19 13.29
CA VAL A 69 20.50 -17.41 13.17
C VAL A 69 20.16 -17.92 14.55
N PRO A 70 18.88 -17.97 14.93
CA PRO A 70 18.48 -18.48 16.24
C PRO A 70 18.76 -19.98 16.35
N PRO A 71 19.13 -20.49 17.55
CA PRO A 71 19.47 -21.89 17.74
C PRO A 71 18.24 -22.81 17.69
N ASP A 72 17.06 -22.32 18.08
CA ASP A 72 15.84 -23.10 18.26
C ASP A 72 14.74 -22.72 17.27
N ILE A 73 13.85 -23.69 16.97
CA ILE A 73 12.69 -23.48 16.07
C ILE A 73 11.74 -22.42 16.63
N VAL A 74 11.52 -22.39 17.94
CA VAL A 74 10.60 -21.44 18.60
C VAL A 74 11.14 -20.01 18.50
N SER A 75 12.44 -19.82 18.74
CA SER A 75 13.10 -18.52 18.59
C SER A 75 13.13 -18.08 17.11
N THR A 76 13.33 -19.01 16.18
CA THR A 76 13.24 -18.73 14.74
C THR A 76 11.85 -18.23 14.34
N ALA A 77 10.78 -18.88 14.83
CA ALA A 77 9.40 -18.43 14.55
C ALA A 77 9.13 -17.01 15.11
N GLY A 78 9.65 -16.70 16.28
CA GLY A 78 9.56 -15.35 16.86
C GLY A 78 10.27 -14.30 15.99
N VAL A 79 11.46 -14.61 15.49
CA VAL A 79 12.21 -13.71 14.59
C VAL A 79 11.50 -13.58 13.25
N VAL A 80 10.96 -14.65 12.66
CA VAL A 80 10.17 -14.58 11.41
C VAL A 80 8.95 -13.66 11.59
N LEU A 81 8.19 -13.83 12.68
CA LEU A 81 7.03 -12.97 12.95
C LEU A 81 7.44 -11.49 13.01
N ARG A 82 8.54 -11.22 13.66
CA ARG A 82 9.09 -9.88 13.77
C ARG A 82 9.53 -9.33 12.40
N GLU A 83 10.21 -10.11 11.56
CA GLU A 83 10.58 -9.71 10.21
C GLU A 83 9.33 -9.40 9.36
N VAL A 84 8.25 -10.17 9.50
CA VAL A 84 6.95 -9.89 8.88
C VAL A 84 6.36 -8.57 9.36
N LEU A 85 6.43 -8.27 10.66
CA LEU A 85 5.93 -7.00 11.20
C LEU A 85 6.74 -5.80 10.68
N ILE A 86 8.06 -5.91 10.65
CA ILE A 86 8.93 -4.87 10.09
C ILE A 86 8.63 -4.66 8.61
N GLY A 87 8.59 -5.73 7.83
CA GLY A 87 8.27 -5.68 6.40
C GLY A 87 6.88 -5.08 6.13
N SER A 88 5.89 -5.45 6.96
CA SER A 88 4.54 -4.87 6.86
C SER A 88 4.52 -3.38 7.17
N ALA A 89 5.26 -2.92 8.18
CA ALA A 89 5.35 -1.51 8.52
C ALA A 89 5.98 -0.70 7.36
N ILE A 90 7.08 -1.20 6.78
CA ILE A 90 7.72 -0.59 5.62
C ILE A 90 6.77 -0.56 4.42
N GLY A 91 6.17 -1.70 4.10
CA GLY A 91 5.26 -1.83 2.98
C GLY A 91 4.04 -0.92 3.11
N LEU A 92 3.51 -0.76 4.32
CA LEU A 92 2.39 0.13 4.60
C LEU A 92 2.75 1.59 4.36
N VAL A 93 3.95 2.04 4.79
CA VAL A 93 4.43 3.41 4.58
C VAL A 93 4.63 3.69 3.09
N VAL A 94 5.29 2.79 2.37
CA VAL A 94 5.50 2.94 0.92
C VAL A 94 4.19 2.88 0.14
N ALA A 95 3.24 2.07 0.59
CA ALA A 95 1.92 1.94 -0.03
C ALA A 95 0.96 3.09 0.30
N LEU A 96 1.30 3.96 1.26
CA LEU A 96 0.44 5.06 1.73
C LEU A 96 -0.16 5.91 0.61
N PRO A 97 0.62 6.45 -0.35
CA PRO A 97 0.05 7.30 -1.40
C PRO A 97 -0.96 6.55 -2.26
N PHE A 98 -0.74 5.27 -2.57
CA PHE A 98 -1.70 4.47 -3.34
C PHE A 98 -3.02 4.30 -2.60
N HIS A 99 -2.96 4.08 -1.28
CA HIS A 99 -4.15 3.97 -0.44
C HIS A 99 -4.86 5.31 -0.25
N ILE A 100 -4.13 6.43 -0.22
CA ILE A 100 -4.71 7.77 -0.19
C ILE A 100 -5.51 8.03 -1.47
N PHE A 101 -4.96 7.73 -2.65
CA PHE A 101 -5.67 7.88 -3.92
C PHE A 101 -6.86 6.93 -4.03
N HIS A 102 -6.74 5.70 -3.56
CA HIS A 102 -7.86 4.78 -3.47
C HIS A 102 -8.97 5.33 -2.57
N GLY A 103 -8.62 5.81 -1.37
CA GLY A 103 -9.55 6.42 -0.43
C GLY A 103 -10.23 7.69 -0.99
N MET A 104 -9.47 8.55 -1.69
CA MET A 104 -10.02 9.70 -2.41
C MET A 104 -11.10 9.25 -3.41
N GLY A 105 -10.81 8.23 -4.21
CA GLY A 105 -11.76 7.67 -5.17
C GLY A 105 -13.01 7.12 -4.50
N ALA A 106 -12.88 6.41 -3.39
CA ALA A 106 -14.00 5.86 -2.62
C ALA A 106 -14.92 6.96 -2.07
N ILE A 107 -14.35 8.06 -1.59
CA ILE A 107 -15.11 9.22 -1.12
C ILE A 107 -15.89 9.86 -2.27
N VAL A 108 -15.26 10.03 -3.43
CA VAL A 108 -15.91 10.60 -4.63
C VAL A 108 -17.00 9.67 -5.14
N ASP A 109 -16.76 8.35 -5.20
CA ASP A 109 -17.74 7.35 -5.61
C ASP A 109 -18.96 7.34 -4.70
N ASN A 110 -18.76 7.45 -3.39
CA ASN A 110 -19.83 7.54 -2.43
C ASN A 110 -20.66 8.82 -2.62
N GLN A 111 -20.01 9.97 -2.81
CA GLN A 111 -20.69 11.26 -2.97
C GLN A 111 -21.48 11.36 -4.30
N ARG A 112 -21.01 10.75 -5.38
CA ARG A 112 -21.78 10.69 -6.64
C ARG A 112 -22.90 9.66 -6.63
N GLY A 113 -22.98 8.79 -5.59
CA GLY A 113 -24.02 7.81 -5.41
C GLY A 113 -23.78 6.48 -6.16
N ALA A 114 -22.52 6.15 -6.50
CA ALA A 114 -22.19 4.90 -7.18
C ALA A 114 -22.63 3.65 -6.39
N GLY A 115 -22.57 3.70 -5.03
CA GLY A 115 -23.01 2.62 -4.16
C GLY A 115 -24.50 2.27 -4.27
N ILE A 116 -25.34 3.18 -4.75
CA ILE A 116 -26.78 2.94 -4.94
C ILE A 116 -27.00 1.96 -6.09
N GLY A 117 -26.20 2.04 -7.16
CA GLY A 117 -26.23 1.11 -8.27
C GLY A 117 -25.94 -0.33 -7.84
N ALA A 118 -24.95 -0.52 -6.99
CA ALA A 118 -24.60 -1.84 -6.43
C ALA A 118 -25.70 -2.41 -5.50
N MET A 119 -26.46 -1.55 -4.81
CA MET A 119 -27.62 -1.97 -4.00
C MET A 119 -28.80 -2.41 -4.86
N LEU A 120 -28.98 -1.82 -6.05
CA LEU A 120 -30.09 -2.12 -6.95
C LEU A 120 -29.86 -3.41 -7.74
N ASP A 121 -28.62 -3.77 -8.02
CA ASP A 121 -28.27 -5.01 -8.73
C ASP A 121 -27.08 -5.73 -8.04
N PRO A 122 -27.33 -6.44 -6.93
CA PRO A 122 -26.30 -7.20 -6.23
C PRO A 122 -25.80 -8.42 -7.02
N VAL A 123 -26.50 -8.84 -8.06
CA VAL A 123 -26.15 -10.03 -8.86
C VAL A 123 -25.04 -9.72 -9.87
N SER A 124 -24.96 -8.49 -10.36
CA SER A 124 -23.93 -8.09 -11.33
C SER A 124 -22.51 -8.03 -10.73
N GLY A 125 -22.39 -8.05 -9.39
CA GLY A 125 -21.08 -8.03 -8.70
C GLY A 125 -20.24 -6.81 -9.00
N VAL A 126 -20.84 -5.75 -9.60
CA VAL A 126 -20.14 -4.50 -9.90
C VAL A 126 -19.82 -3.81 -8.58
N GLU A 127 -18.55 -3.77 -8.24
CA GLU A 127 -18.09 -3.02 -7.08
C GLU A 127 -18.35 -1.52 -7.29
N ALA A 128 -18.92 -0.88 -6.26
CA ALA A 128 -19.27 0.54 -6.30
C ALA A 128 -18.06 1.50 -6.33
N THR A 129 -16.85 0.96 -6.43
CA THR A 129 -15.57 1.66 -6.20
C THR A 129 -14.67 1.73 -7.44
N GLU A 130 -15.24 1.82 -8.64
CA GLU A 130 -14.50 1.87 -9.90
C GLU A 130 -13.54 3.05 -9.96
N THR A 131 -13.95 4.24 -9.46
CA THR A 131 -13.08 5.42 -9.41
C THR A 131 -11.91 5.20 -8.46
N SER A 132 -12.13 4.51 -7.34
CA SER A 132 -11.06 4.16 -6.40
C SER A 132 -9.98 3.32 -7.06
N ASN A 133 -10.37 2.27 -7.76
CA ASN A 133 -9.46 1.37 -8.46
C ASN A 133 -8.71 2.10 -9.57
N LEU A 134 -9.40 2.97 -10.31
CA LEU A 134 -8.78 3.79 -11.36
C LEU A 134 -7.73 4.74 -10.78
N LEU A 135 -8.05 5.49 -9.71
CA LEU A 135 -7.12 6.43 -9.10
C LEU A 135 -5.91 5.71 -8.49
N GLN A 136 -6.12 4.57 -7.86
CA GLN A 136 -5.05 3.73 -7.35
C GLN A 136 -4.14 3.25 -8.49
N LEU A 137 -4.70 2.75 -9.59
CA LEU A 137 -3.92 2.30 -10.74
C LEU A 137 -3.13 3.45 -11.37
N MET A 138 -3.73 4.64 -11.51
CA MET A 138 -3.03 5.83 -12.02
C MET A 138 -1.85 6.23 -11.12
N SER A 139 -2.02 6.18 -9.80
CA SER A 139 -0.94 6.45 -8.86
C SER A 139 0.20 5.43 -8.97
N VAL A 140 -0.11 4.16 -9.21
CA VAL A 140 0.87 3.11 -9.48
C VAL A 140 1.63 3.38 -10.79
N VAL A 141 0.94 3.77 -11.86
CA VAL A 141 1.60 4.07 -13.14
C VAL A 141 2.58 5.23 -12.98
N VAL A 142 2.17 6.31 -12.30
CA VAL A 142 3.06 7.45 -12.03
C VAL A 142 4.26 7.01 -11.19
N PHE A 143 4.05 6.23 -10.15
CA PHE A 143 5.13 5.68 -9.32
C PHE A 143 6.15 4.89 -10.15
N LEU A 144 5.70 4.01 -11.04
CA LEU A 144 6.58 3.21 -11.87
C LEU A 144 7.36 4.06 -12.90
N VAL A 145 6.72 5.09 -13.47
CA VAL A 145 7.35 6.01 -14.43
C VAL A 145 8.37 6.95 -13.77
N THR A 146 8.19 7.24 -12.47
CA THR A 146 9.11 8.10 -11.68
C THR A 146 10.18 7.32 -10.92
N ASP A 147 10.58 6.16 -11.42
CA ASP A 147 11.62 5.29 -10.81
C ASP A 147 11.29 4.82 -9.38
N GLY A 148 10.02 4.82 -9.00
CA GLY A 148 9.57 4.45 -7.67
C GLY A 148 9.96 3.03 -7.27
N MET A 149 10.15 2.12 -8.23
CA MET A 149 10.64 0.77 -7.95
C MET A 149 12.07 0.77 -7.40
N ILE A 150 12.92 1.69 -7.87
CA ILE A 150 14.29 1.84 -7.37
C ILE A 150 14.24 2.33 -5.93
N VAL A 151 13.43 3.36 -5.66
CA VAL A 151 13.21 3.89 -4.30
C VAL A 151 12.70 2.81 -3.34
N LEU A 152 11.78 1.96 -3.78
CA LEU A 152 11.29 0.84 -2.99
C LEU A 152 12.43 -0.13 -2.60
N LEU A 153 13.30 -0.47 -3.56
CA LEU A 153 14.43 -1.37 -3.30
C LEU A 153 15.45 -0.75 -2.35
N GLU A 154 15.75 0.55 -2.51
CA GLU A 154 16.61 1.32 -1.59
C GLU A 154 16.05 1.31 -0.17
N VAL A 155 14.76 1.60 -0.01
CA VAL A 155 14.06 1.57 1.29
C VAL A 155 14.14 0.20 1.96
N ILE A 156 13.94 -0.89 1.20
CA ILE A 156 14.08 -2.25 1.74
C ILE A 156 15.54 -2.51 2.14
N GLN A 157 16.50 -2.11 1.33
CA GLN A 157 17.93 -2.26 1.63
C GLN A 157 18.32 -1.51 2.90
N ASP A 158 17.94 -0.24 3.02
CA ASP A 158 18.22 0.60 4.18
C ASP A 158 17.58 0.03 5.45
N SER A 159 16.44 -0.63 5.33
CA SER A 159 15.80 -1.30 6.46
C SER A 159 16.67 -2.40 7.08
N TYR A 160 17.49 -3.09 6.28
CA TYR A 160 18.43 -4.09 6.79
C TYR A 160 19.65 -3.47 7.47
N LEU A 161 20.05 -2.28 7.03
CA LEU A 161 21.14 -1.52 7.65
C LEU A 161 20.70 -0.92 8.99
N LEU A 162 19.47 -0.38 9.05
CA LEU A 162 18.91 0.23 10.27
C LEU A 162 18.48 -0.80 11.32
N ILE A 163 17.86 -1.88 10.88
CA ILE A 163 17.39 -2.98 11.74
C ILE A 163 17.93 -4.30 11.18
N PRO A 164 19.12 -4.73 11.63
CA PRO A 164 19.67 -6.02 11.24
C PRO A 164 18.72 -7.18 11.58
N MET A 165 18.79 -8.25 10.80
CA MET A 165 17.97 -9.44 11.04
C MET A 165 18.22 -9.98 12.46
N GLY A 166 17.15 -10.21 13.21
CA GLY A 166 17.24 -10.65 14.61
C GLY A 166 17.47 -9.52 15.64
N GLY A 167 17.70 -8.25 15.27
CA GLY A 167 17.91 -7.09 16.17
C GLY A 167 16.64 -6.70 16.97
N ALA A 168 16.70 -5.92 18.04
CA ALA A 168 15.54 -5.53 18.84
C ALA A 168 14.64 -4.50 18.12
N MET A 169 13.33 -4.65 18.19
CA MET A 169 12.34 -3.66 17.71
C MET A 169 11.27 -3.45 18.76
N THR A 170 10.93 -2.20 19.01
CA THR A 170 9.75 -1.82 19.80
C THR A 170 8.68 -1.31 18.84
N LEU A 171 7.53 -2.01 18.80
CA LEU A 171 6.36 -1.52 18.09
C LEU A 171 5.63 -0.50 18.98
N ASP A 172 5.54 0.72 18.50
CA ASP A 172 4.77 1.77 19.16
C ASP A 172 3.37 1.87 18.53
N LEU A 173 2.37 1.51 19.32
CA LEU A 173 0.98 1.50 18.88
C LEU A 173 0.46 2.91 18.53
N ALA A 174 1.02 3.94 19.18
CA ALA A 174 0.66 5.33 18.88
C ALA A 174 1.05 5.71 17.44
N ARG A 175 2.19 5.25 16.96
CA ARG A 175 2.64 5.49 15.57
C ARG A 175 1.74 4.84 14.53
N VAL A 176 1.14 3.69 14.83
CA VAL A 176 0.16 3.04 13.96
C VAL A 176 -1.12 3.87 13.86
N GLN A 177 -1.56 4.48 14.96
CA GLN A 177 -2.72 5.38 14.96
C GLN A 177 -2.43 6.66 14.15
N ASP A 178 -1.24 7.25 14.32
CA ASP A 178 -0.81 8.43 13.56
C ASP A 178 -0.80 8.12 12.06
N PHE A 179 -0.32 6.96 11.67
CA PHE A 179 -0.32 6.51 10.28
C PHE A 179 -1.74 6.42 9.70
N ALA A 180 -2.67 5.80 10.42
CA ALA A 180 -4.08 5.73 10.01
C ALA A 180 -4.70 7.14 9.89
N GLY A 181 -4.34 8.06 10.80
CA GLY A 181 -4.73 9.46 10.75
C GLY A 181 -4.23 10.17 9.50
N VAL A 182 -2.96 9.99 9.15
CA VAL A 182 -2.35 10.56 7.94
C VAL A 182 -3.04 10.06 6.67
N LEU A 183 -3.31 8.74 6.59
CA LEU A 183 -4.02 8.13 5.46
C LEU A 183 -5.42 8.72 5.29
N LEU A 184 -6.21 8.74 6.35
CA LEU A 184 -7.58 9.23 6.31
C LEU A 184 -7.63 10.74 6.00
N ALA A 185 -6.81 11.53 6.69
CA ALA A 185 -6.72 12.98 6.45
C ALA A 185 -6.22 13.28 5.04
N GLY A 186 -5.27 12.52 4.53
CA GLY A 186 -4.76 12.63 3.16
C GLY A 186 -5.85 12.37 2.13
N ALA A 187 -6.58 11.27 2.25
CA ALA A 187 -7.68 10.91 1.35
C ALA A 187 -8.79 11.98 1.34
N VAL A 188 -9.21 12.44 2.52
CA VAL A 188 -10.23 13.51 2.65
C VAL A 188 -9.71 14.81 2.05
N ARG A 189 -8.48 15.23 2.38
CA ARG A 189 -7.89 16.48 1.87
C ARG A 189 -7.80 16.49 0.36
N MET A 190 -7.39 15.37 -0.25
CA MET A 190 -7.34 15.26 -1.72
C MET A 190 -8.72 15.19 -2.36
N ALA A 191 -9.72 14.60 -1.70
CA ALA A 191 -11.08 14.55 -2.20
C ALA A 191 -11.82 15.89 -2.08
N LEU A 192 -11.43 16.78 -1.15
CA LEU A 192 -12.15 18.01 -0.82
C LEU A 192 -12.53 18.89 -2.03
N PRO A 193 -11.66 19.20 -3.01
CA PRO A 193 -12.03 20.05 -4.13
C PRO A 193 -13.15 19.44 -4.97
N VAL A 194 -13.10 18.12 -5.20
CA VAL A 194 -14.13 17.40 -5.95
C VAL A 194 -15.42 17.31 -5.14
N LEU A 195 -15.32 17.04 -3.83
CA LEU A 195 -16.47 17.01 -2.93
C LEU A 195 -17.22 18.34 -2.86
N LEU A 196 -16.50 19.45 -2.76
CA LEU A 196 -17.09 20.78 -2.74
C LEU A 196 -17.83 21.09 -4.05
N LEU A 197 -17.25 20.70 -5.18
CA LEU A 197 -17.89 20.85 -6.48
C LEU A 197 -19.18 20.01 -6.56
N LEU A 198 -19.14 18.75 -6.15
CA LEU A 198 -20.31 17.85 -6.14
C LEU A 198 -21.40 18.34 -5.17
N PHE A 199 -21.00 18.89 -4.02
CA PHE A 199 -21.94 19.50 -3.08
C PHE A 199 -22.63 20.74 -3.68
N LEU A 200 -21.86 21.59 -4.38
CA LEU A 200 -22.45 22.75 -5.09
C LEU A 200 -23.48 22.31 -6.13
N VAL A 201 -23.17 21.27 -6.90
CA VAL A 201 -24.10 20.67 -7.88
C VAL A 201 -25.37 20.17 -7.19
N GLU A 202 -25.25 19.53 -6.02
CA GLU A 202 -26.38 19.03 -5.25
C GLU A 202 -27.31 20.18 -4.79
N VAL A 203 -26.72 21.27 -4.29
CA VAL A 203 -27.47 22.47 -3.90
C VAL A 203 -28.21 23.08 -5.11
N LEU A 204 -27.52 23.20 -6.26
CA LEU A 204 -28.13 23.75 -7.48
C LEU A 204 -29.30 22.90 -7.97
N LEU A 205 -29.14 21.55 -7.97
CA LEU A 205 -30.19 20.61 -8.35
C LEU A 205 -31.37 20.65 -7.35
N GLY A 206 -31.08 20.82 -6.05
CA GLY A 206 -32.07 20.97 -5.01
C GLY A 206 -32.90 22.26 -5.18
N VAL A 207 -32.27 23.37 -5.59
CA VAL A 207 -32.98 24.61 -5.94
C VAL A 207 -33.79 24.42 -7.21
N LEU A 208 -33.22 23.83 -8.24
CA LEU A 208 -33.90 23.58 -9.52
C LEU A 208 -35.15 22.72 -9.36
N SER A 209 -35.14 21.72 -8.48
CA SER A 209 -36.29 20.85 -8.21
C SER A 209 -37.52 21.60 -7.66
N ARG A 210 -37.32 22.76 -7.03
CA ARG A 210 -38.42 23.62 -6.60
C ARG A 210 -39.20 24.24 -7.75
N PHE A 211 -38.51 24.50 -8.88
CA PHE A 211 -39.12 25.08 -10.08
C PHE A 211 -39.65 24.02 -11.04
N ALA A 212 -39.02 22.84 -11.06
CA ALA A 212 -39.35 21.75 -11.97
C ALA A 212 -39.91 20.53 -11.18
N GLN A 213 -41.08 20.69 -10.56
CA GLN A 213 -41.69 19.69 -9.69
C GLN A 213 -42.05 18.36 -10.39
N GLN A 214 -42.05 18.31 -11.72
CA GLN A 214 -42.34 17.12 -12.52
C GLN A 214 -41.08 16.22 -12.72
N MET A 215 -39.89 16.75 -12.46
CA MET A 215 -38.63 16.02 -12.62
C MET A 215 -38.27 15.32 -11.30
N ASN A 216 -37.94 14.04 -11.38
CA ASN A 216 -37.38 13.35 -10.21
C ASN A 216 -35.94 13.83 -9.98
N PRO A 217 -35.69 14.69 -8.96
CA PRO A 217 -34.38 15.30 -8.74
C PRO A 217 -33.30 14.27 -8.39
N PHE A 218 -33.70 13.15 -7.82
CA PHE A 218 -32.78 12.11 -7.38
C PHE A 218 -32.08 11.41 -8.56
N SER A 219 -32.84 10.94 -9.56
CA SER A 219 -32.26 10.23 -10.71
C SER A 219 -31.41 11.12 -11.59
N ILE A 220 -31.82 12.40 -11.74
CA ILE A 220 -31.04 13.39 -12.48
C ILE A 220 -29.75 13.73 -11.73
N SER A 221 -29.82 13.87 -10.41
CA SER A 221 -28.67 14.17 -9.57
C SER A 221 -27.55 13.13 -9.71
N LEU A 222 -27.88 11.83 -9.76
CA LEU A 222 -26.89 10.76 -9.92
C LEU A 222 -26.11 10.88 -11.23
N ALA A 223 -26.82 11.10 -12.35
CA ALA A 223 -26.17 11.26 -13.65
C ALA A 223 -25.31 12.52 -13.73
N VAL A 224 -25.86 13.67 -13.34
CA VAL A 224 -25.15 14.96 -13.39
C VAL A 224 -23.92 14.96 -12.50
N LYS A 225 -24.02 14.45 -11.26
CA LYS A 225 -22.88 14.33 -10.35
C LYS A 225 -21.78 13.43 -10.92
N SER A 226 -22.15 12.31 -11.57
CA SER A 226 -21.17 11.41 -12.18
C SER A 226 -20.40 12.11 -13.30
N TYR A 227 -21.08 12.80 -14.23
CA TYR A 227 -20.39 13.55 -15.29
C TYR A 227 -19.48 14.65 -14.73
N ILE A 228 -19.95 15.42 -13.77
CA ILE A 228 -19.17 16.51 -13.17
C ILE A 228 -17.98 15.96 -12.37
N ALA A 229 -18.15 14.85 -11.65
CA ALA A 229 -17.06 14.18 -10.93
C ALA A 229 -15.93 13.75 -11.88
N PHE A 230 -16.26 13.12 -13.01
CA PHE A 230 -15.25 12.69 -13.98
C PHE A 230 -14.56 13.88 -14.66
N ILE A 231 -15.28 14.92 -15.01
CA ILE A 231 -14.69 16.15 -15.58
C ILE A 231 -13.76 16.82 -14.55
N ALA A 232 -14.20 16.94 -13.30
CA ALA A 232 -13.38 17.50 -12.22
C ALA A 232 -12.11 16.67 -12.00
N LEU A 233 -12.24 15.35 -11.95
CA LEU A 233 -11.10 14.46 -11.81
C LEU A 233 -10.12 14.56 -12.98
N LEU A 234 -10.61 14.68 -14.22
CA LEU A 234 -9.75 14.82 -15.40
C LEU A 234 -8.80 16.01 -15.30
N PHE A 235 -9.29 17.16 -14.80
CA PHE A 235 -8.47 18.35 -14.64
C PHE A 235 -7.63 18.37 -13.36
N TYR A 236 -8.15 17.73 -12.29
CA TYR A 236 -7.52 17.77 -10.96
C TYR A 236 -6.48 16.66 -10.75
N LEU A 237 -6.67 15.49 -11.39
CA LEU A 237 -5.89 14.30 -11.10
C LEU A 237 -4.41 14.43 -11.51
N MET A 238 -4.14 14.91 -12.72
CA MET A 238 -2.77 14.99 -13.24
C MET A 238 -1.84 15.85 -12.37
N PRO A 239 -2.20 17.11 -12.01
CA PRO A 239 -1.35 17.90 -11.13
C PRO A 239 -1.23 17.28 -9.72
N THR A 240 -2.30 16.65 -9.23
CA THR A 240 -2.30 16.02 -7.90
C THR A 240 -1.40 14.80 -7.84
N LEU A 241 -1.42 13.92 -8.85
CA LEU A 241 -0.53 12.78 -8.95
C LEU A 241 0.94 13.22 -9.04
N ALA A 242 1.23 14.21 -9.90
CA ALA A 242 2.59 14.70 -10.07
C ALA A 242 3.19 15.31 -8.80
N GLN A 243 2.37 15.89 -7.92
CA GLN A 243 2.82 16.50 -6.67
C GLN A 243 2.99 15.49 -5.52
N HIS A 244 2.13 14.47 -5.45
CA HIS A 244 2.03 13.63 -4.24
C HIS A 244 2.66 12.24 -4.39
N VAL A 245 2.81 11.72 -5.60
CA VAL A 245 3.47 10.41 -5.80
C VAL A 245 4.98 10.48 -5.59
N PRO A 246 5.71 11.54 -6.01
CA PRO A 246 7.13 11.67 -5.73
C PRO A 246 7.51 11.82 -4.25
N LEU A 247 6.54 12.17 -3.38
CA LEU A 247 6.74 12.26 -1.91
C LEU A 247 7.10 10.92 -1.25
N ILE A 248 7.06 9.81 -1.99
CA ILE A 248 7.61 8.52 -1.53
C ILE A 248 9.12 8.64 -1.26
N ARG A 249 9.81 9.57 -1.92
CA ARG A 249 11.22 9.84 -1.66
C ARG A 249 11.47 10.41 -0.25
N ASP A 250 10.49 11.15 0.29
CA ASP A 250 10.50 11.65 1.67
C ASP A 250 10.08 10.57 2.68
N SER A 251 9.59 9.42 2.21
CA SER A 251 9.21 8.27 3.06
C SER A 251 10.42 7.58 3.69
N THR A 252 11.62 7.79 3.17
CA THR A 252 12.88 7.40 3.84
C THR A 252 13.03 8.11 5.18
N ASP A 253 12.68 9.38 5.26
CA ASP A 253 12.67 10.14 6.53
C ASP A 253 11.56 9.64 7.46
N ALA A 254 10.38 9.30 6.91
CA ALA A 254 9.30 8.71 7.68
C ALA A 254 9.66 7.31 8.21
N LEU A 255 10.42 6.51 7.46
CA LEU A 255 10.96 5.23 7.93
C LEU A 255 11.98 5.41 9.05
N GLN A 256 12.88 6.38 8.94
CA GLN A 256 13.81 6.71 10.00
C GLN A 256 13.07 7.17 11.27
N MET A 257 11.99 7.95 11.14
CA MET A 257 11.14 8.36 12.27
C MET A 257 10.37 7.17 12.87
N LEU A 258 9.91 6.21 12.05
CA LEU A 258 9.21 5.01 12.52
C LEU A 258 10.16 4.00 13.19
N MET A 259 11.41 3.94 12.72
CA MET A 259 12.39 2.94 13.12
C MET A 259 13.42 3.47 14.12
N ALA A 260 13.49 4.79 14.36
CA ALA A 260 14.37 5.37 15.37
C ALA A 260 13.97 4.82 16.74
N ALA A 261 14.88 4.07 17.36
CA ALA A 261 14.75 3.70 18.76
C ALA A 261 14.61 4.97 19.61
N PRO A 262 13.77 5.00 20.64
CA PRO A 262 13.77 6.09 21.59
C PRO A 262 15.17 6.14 22.24
N GLN A 263 15.82 7.30 22.13
CA GLN A 263 17.06 7.59 22.84
C GLN A 263 16.86 7.56 24.36
#